data_6e02110dfd6455213f7459278241aa8e
#
_entry.id   6e02110dfd6455213f7459278241aa8e
#
_cell.length_a   1.000
_cell.length_b   1.000
_cell.length_c   1.000
_cell.angle_alpha   90.00
_cell.angle_beta   90.00
_cell.angle_gamma   90.00
#
_symmetry.space_group_name_H-M   'P 1'
#
loop_
_entity.id
_entity.type
_entity.pdbx_description
1 polymer ?
#
loop_
_entity_poly.entity_id
_entity_poly.type
_entity_poly.pdbx_seq_one_letter_code
_entity_poly.pdbx_strand_id
1 'polypeptide(L)'
;GKHSHKNGFMNNGNNFDGSQETFPKLLQKAGYQTAMFGKWHLKSKPQGFDKWMVLPGQGLYYNPDLLTPEGKITIEGHCTDIVTNLAVDWLKKGRNQERPFLLMCQHKAPHRNWMPALRHLHLWADEDLPEPKTLFDDWKDNASPARWQELEIDGHMDLQFDLFYNLT
;
A
#
# COMPACT_ATOMS: atom_id res chain seq x y z
N GLY A 1 13.94 -7.09 -13.34
CA GLY A 1 12.87 -6.16 -13.69
C GLY A 1 13.28 -5.11 -14.72
N LYS A 2 12.33 -4.32 -15.17
CA LYS A 2 12.55 -3.19 -16.08
C LYS A 2 12.44 -1.87 -15.31
N HIS A 3 13.29 -0.91 -15.61
CA HIS A 3 13.14 0.47 -15.14
C HIS A 3 11.86 1.12 -15.69
N SER A 4 11.34 2.15 -15.01
CA SER A 4 10.10 2.84 -15.36
C SER A 4 10.03 3.29 -16.83
N HIS A 5 11.10 3.88 -17.35
CA HIS A 5 11.18 4.30 -18.77
C HIS A 5 11.16 3.12 -19.77
N LYS A 6 11.38 1.89 -19.32
CA LYS A 6 11.33 0.67 -20.15
C LYS A 6 10.01 -0.08 -20.02
N ASN A 7 9.31 0.05 -18.89
CA ASN A 7 8.03 -0.62 -18.69
C ASN A 7 6.82 0.29 -18.98
N GLY A 8 7.04 1.59 -19.22
CA GLY A 8 6.00 2.56 -19.53
C GLY A 8 5.25 3.14 -18.32
N PHE A 9 5.53 2.67 -17.10
CA PHE A 9 4.92 3.22 -15.87
C PHE A 9 5.88 4.23 -15.24
N MET A 10 5.85 5.47 -15.75
CA MET A 10 6.83 6.51 -15.38
C MET A 10 6.41 7.34 -14.17
N ASN A 11 5.13 7.41 -13.87
CA ASN A 11 4.58 8.14 -12.73
C ASN A 11 3.23 7.56 -12.28
N ASN A 12 2.74 7.99 -11.13
CA ASN A 12 1.47 7.53 -10.56
C ASN A 12 0.22 7.89 -11.39
N GLY A 13 0.36 8.70 -12.43
CA GLY A 13 -0.69 9.02 -13.38
C GLY A 13 -0.90 7.95 -14.45
N ASN A 14 0.09 7.10 -14.71
CA ASN A 14 0.04 6.09 -15.75
C ASN A 14 -0.79 4.86 -15.34
N ASN A 15 -1.35 4.18 -16.34
CA ASN A 15 -1.85 2.82 -16.18
C ASN A 15 -0.72 1.83 -16.50
N PHE A 16 -0.46 0.89 -15.60
CA PHE A 16 0.50 -0.16 -15.87
C PHE A 16 -0.05 -1.12 -16.93
N ASP A 17 0.75 -1.38 -17.96
CA ASP A 17 0.42 -2.41 -18.96
C ASP A 17 0.61 -3.81 -18.35
N GLY A 18 -0.49 -4.37 -17.88
CA GLY A 18 -0.52 -5.69 -17.26
C GLY A 18 -0.25 -6.84 -18.24
N SER A 19 -0.19 -6.61 -19.56
CA SER A 19 0.18 -7.67 -20.53
C SER A 19 1.66 -8.06 -20.43
N GLN A 20 2.50 -7.16 -19.91
CA GLN A 20 3.92 -7.40 -19.72
C GLN A 20 4.18 -8.59 -18.80
N GLU A 21 5.33 -9.21 -18.97
CA GLU A 21 5.80 -10.27 -18.09
C GLU A 21 6.15 -9.71 -16.72
N THR A 22 5.59 -10.30 -15.67
CA THR A 22 5.81 -9.91 -14.27
C THR A 22 6.15 -11.16 -13.45
N PHE A 23 6.83 -10.96 -12.31
CA PHE A 23 7.19 -12.10 -11.47
C PHE A 23 5.99 -12.92 -10.96
N PRO A 24 4.80 -12.34 -10.65
CA PRO A 24 3.64 -13.15 -10.28
C PRO A 24 3.21 -14.08 -11.43
N LYS A 25 3.22 -13.60 -12.68
CA LYS A 25 2.91 -14.45 -13.86
C LYS A 25 3.92 -15.59 -14.04
N LEU A 26 5.21 -15.31 -13.81
CA LEU A 26 6.24 -16.34 -13.88
C LEU A 26 6.06 -17.39 -12.79
N LEU A 27 5.72 -16.97 -11.57
CA LEU A 27 5.45 -17.90 -10.48
C LEU A 27 4.18 -18.73 -10.72
N GLN A 28 3.10 -18.14 -11.27
CA GLN A 28 1.95 -18.92 -11.70
C GLN A 28 2.33 -20.01 -12.73
N LYS A 29 3.12 -19.65 -13.76
CA LYS A 29 3.62 -20.59 -14.75
C LYS A 29 4.46 -21.71 -14.12
N ALA A 30 5.18 -21.40 -13.03
CA ALA A 30 5.96 -22.37 -12.26
C ALA A 30 5.11 -23.19 -11.25
N GLY A 31 3.78 -23.06 -11.26
CA GLY A 31 2.88 -23.84 -10.41
C GLY A 31 2.57 -23.23 -9.05
N TYR A 32 3.02 -22.01 -8.77
CA TYR A 32 2.66 -21.32 -7.55
C TYR A 32 1.19 -20.86 -7.58
N GLN A 33 0.55 -20.91 -6.45
CA GLN A 33 -0.69 -20.17 -6.20
C GLN A 33 -0.34 -18.72 -5.84
N THR A 34 -1.07 -17.76 -6.37
CA THR A 34 -0.71 -16.36 -6.23
C THR A 34 -1.88 -15.54 -5.69
N ALA A 35 -1.63 -14.75 -4.66
CA ALA A 35 -2.64 -13.83 -4.11
C ALA A 35 -2.08 -12.44 -3.84
N MET A 36 -2.97 -11.44 -3.93
CA MET A 36 -2.67 -10.04 -3.68
C MET A 36 -3.80 -9.39 -2.88
N PHE A 37 -3.46 -8.83 -1.71
CA PHE A 37 -4.40 -8.07 -0.88
C PHE A 37 -3.81 -6.71 -0.50
N GLY A 38 -4.63 -5.66 -0.63
CA GLY A 38 -4.27 -4.31 -0.20
C GLY A 38 -3.91 -3.36 -1.34
N LYS A 39 -2.94 -2.49 -1.13
CA LYS A 39 -2.65 -1.39 -2.05
C LYS A 39 -2.00 -1.88 -3.35
N TRP A 40 -2.64 -1.56 -4.48
CA TRP A 40 -2.14 -1.89 -5.82
C TRP A 40 -1.52 -0.68 -6.54
N HIS A 41 -2.21 0.42 -6.60
CA HIS A 41 -1.82 1.74 -7.13
C HIS A 41 -1.20 1.73 -8.56
N LEU A 42 -1.50 0.72 -9.36
CA LEU A 42 -1.06 0.63 -10.76
C LEU A 42 -2.17 0.96 -11.77
N LYS A 43 -3.37 1.31 -11.29
CA LYS A 43 -4.58 1.66 -12.04
C LYS A 43 -5.13 0.57 -12.97
N SER A 44 -4.33 -0.43 -13.35
CA SER A 44 -4.76 -1.60 -14.10
C SER A 44 -5.30 -2.69 -13.17
N LYS A 45 -6.09 -3.63 -13.72
CA LYS A 45 -6.46 -4.83 -12.97
C LYS A 45 -5.21 -5.67 -12.65
N PRO A 46 -5.06 -6.20 -11.43
CA PRO A 46 -4.00 -7.13 -11.10
C PRO A 46 -4.00 -8.33 -12.05
N GLN A 47 -2.84 -8.69 -12.58
CA GLN A 47 -2.64 -9.86 -13.43
C GLN A 47 -1.52 -10.72 -12.88
N GLY A 48 -1.65 -12.04 -13.06
CA GLY A 48 -0.73 -12.99 -12.48
C GLY A 48 -1.07 -13.36 -11.03
N PHE A 49 -2.33 -13.13 -10.63
CA PHE A 49 -2.86 -13.51 -9.32
C PHE A 49 -4.13 -14.34 -9.47
N ASP A 50 -4.18 -15.48 -8.80
CA ASP A 50 -5.37 -16.35 -8.76
C ASP A 50 -6.47 -15.74 -7.88
N LYS A 51 -6.07 -15.02 -6.83
CA LYS A 51 -6.96 -14.29 -5.94
C LYS A 51 -6.42 -12.89 -5.69
N TRP A 52 -7.29 -11.88 -5.77
CA TRP A 52 -6.90 -10.53 -5.41
C TRP A 52 -8.10 -9.70 -4.94
N MET A 53 -7.83 -8.82 -3.98
CA MET A 53 -8.74 -7.77 -3.52
C MET A 53 -7.90 -6.55 -3.20
N VAL A 54 -8.05 -5.47 -3.98
CA VAL A 54 -7.11 -4.36 -3.93
C VAL A 54 -7.80 -3.01 -3.70
N LEU A 55 -7.12 -2.14 -2.97
CA LEU A 55 -7.56 -0.77 -2.73
C LEU A 55 -7.49 0.05 -4.03
N PRO A 56 -8.56 0.79 -4.41
CA PRO A 56 -8.49 1.75 -5.49
C PRO A 56 -7.61 2.95 -5.08
N GLY A 57 -6.70 3.37 -5.96
CA GLY A 57 -5.82 4.52 -5.73
C GLY A 57 -5.05 4.43 -4.42
N GLN A 58 -5.20 5.44 -3.56
CA GLN A 58 -4.57 5.48 -2.23
C GLN A 58 -5.32 4.68 -1.18
N GLY A 59 -6.58 4.34 -1.41
CA GLY A 59 -7.45 3.67 -0.45
C GLY A 59 -7.86 4.57 0.73
N LEU A 60 -8.80 4.07 1.54
CA LEU A 60 -9.24 4.67 2.79
C LEU A 60 -8.74 3.85 3.98
N TYR A 61 -8.51 4.49 5.13
CA TYR A 61 -8.16 3.77 6.35
C TYR A 61 -9.36 3.10 7.02
N TYR A 62 -10.54 3.72 6.93
CA TYR A 62 -11.78 3.15 7.45
C TYR A 62 -12.76 2.86 6.33
N ASN A 63 -13.48 1.76 6.47
CA ASN A 63 -14.51 1.28 5.56
C ASN A 63 -14.06 1.36 4.09
N PRO A 64 -12.88 0.77 3.76
CA PRO A 64 -12.31 0.90 2.43
C PRO A 64 -13.16 0.19 1.38
N ASP A 65 -13.23 0.82 0.20
CA ASP A 65 -13.58 0.11 -1.01
C ASP A 65 -12.44 -0.83 -1.41
N LEU A 66 -12.80 -2.00 -1.89
CA LEU A 66 -11.89 -2.96 -2.50
C LEU A 66 -12.39 -3.34 -3.89
N LEU A 67 -11.48 -3.34 -4.85
CA LEU A 67 -11.72 -3.89 -6.18
C LEU A 67 -11.44 -5.39 -6.14
N THR A 68 -12.32 -6.16 -6.75
CA THR A 68 -12.21 -7.61 -6.91
C THR A 68 -12.41 -7.98 -8.38
N PRO A 69 -12.17 -9.24 -8.80
CA PRO A 69 -12.53 -9.69 -10.17
C PRO A 69 -14.01 -9.46 -10.50
N GLU A 70 -14.89 -9.59 -9.52
CA GLU A 70 -16.34 -9.50 -9.66
C GLU A 70 -16.88 -8.05 -9.60
N GLY A 71 -16.08 -7.11 -9.12
CA GLY A 71 -16.48 -5.71 -9.00
C GLY A 71 -15.95 -5.05 -7.73
N LYS A 72 -16.58 -3.94 -7.36
CA LYS A 72 -16.21 -3.16 -6.18
C LYS A 72 -17.09 -3.58 -4.99
N ILE A 73 -16.46 -3.75 -3.83
CA ILE A 73 -17.14 -3.98 -2.55
C ILE A 73 -16.59 -3.01 -1.51
N THR A 74 -17.40 -2.67 -0.51
CA THR A 74 -16.98 -1.91 0.67
C THR A 74 -16.99 -2.85 1.87
N ILE A 75 -15.93 -2.82 2.69
CA ILE A 75 -15.85 -3.63 3.92
C ILE A 75 -15.75 -2.68 5.11
N GLU A 76 -16.64 -2.88 6.09
CA GLU A 76 -16.61 -2.08 7.32
C GLU A 76 -15.42 -2.46 8.20
N GLY A 77 -14.74 -1.46 8.75
CA GLY A 77 -13.62 -1.62 9.68
C GLY A 77 -12.35 -0.90 9.24
N HIS A 78 -11.26 -1.15 9.97
CA HIS A 78 -9.97 -0.54 9.69
C HIS A 78 -9.22 -1.30 8.59
N CYS A 79 -8.70 -0.57 7.61
CA CYS A 79 -8.06 -1.11 6.40
C CYS A 79 -6.93 -2.11 6.71
N THR A 80 -6.09 -1.82 7.72
CA THR A 80 -4.99 -2.73 8.07
C THR A 80 -5.51 -4.08 8.56
N ASP A 81 -6.57 -4.08 9.37
CA ASP A 81 -7.18 -5.32 9.87
C ASP A 81 -7.84 -6.10 8.74
N ILE A 82 -8.58 -5.40 7.86
CA ILE A 82 -9.23 -6.00 6.71
C ILE A 82 -8.21 -6.70 5.81
N VAL A 83 -7.15 -5.99 5.42
CA VAL A 83 -6.09 -6.54 4.55
C VAL A 83 -5.38 -7.72 5.22
N THR A 84 -5.09 -7.60 6.53
CA THR A 84 -4.49 -8.70 7.30
C THR A 84 -5.40 -9.91 7.35
N ASN A 85 -6.69 -9.72 7.66
CA ASN A 85 -7.65 -10.82 7.77
C ASN A 85 -7.83 -11.54 6.43
N LEU A 86 -7.94 -10.80 5.32
CA LEU A 86 -7.99 -11.38 3.97
C LEU A 86 -6.77 -12.24 3.66
N ALA A 87 -5.58 -11.76 4.01
CA ALA A 87 -4.32 -12.48 3.81
C ALA A 87 -4.24 -13.74 4.68
N VAL A 88 -4.60 -13.63 5.97
CA VAL A 88 -4.59 -14.76 6.92
C VAL A 88 -5.64 -15.83 6.55
N ASP A 89 -6.83 -15.41 6.16
CA ASP A 89 -7.88 -16.34 5.73
C ASP A 89 -7.47 -17.08 4.45
N TRP A 90 -6.86 -16.38 3.50
CA TRP A 90 -6.35 -17.04 2.32
C TRP A 90 -5.23 -18.05 2.65
N LEU A 91 -4.29 -17.70 3.52
CA LEU A 91 -3.23 -18.60 3.97
C LEU A 91 -3.79 -19.86 4.64
N LYS A 92 -4.81 -19.70 5.48
CA LYS A 92 -5.39 -20.80 6.26
C LYS A 92 -6.37 -21.67 5.48
N LYS A 93 -7.21 -21.06 4.63
CA LYS A 93 -8.37 -21.70 4.03
C LYS A 93 -8.48 -21.51 2.51
N GLY A 94 -7.87 -20.48 1.96
CA GLY A 94 -8.09 -20.06 0.58
C GLY A 94 -7.14 -20.68 -0.43
N ARG A 95 -6.10 -21.37 0.01
CA ARG A 95 -5.10 -22.02 -0.86
C ARG A 95 -5.04 -23.53 -0.66
N ASN A 96 -4.53 -24.24 -1.66
CA ASN A 96 -4.14 -25.64 -1.50
C ASN A 96 -2.83 -25.70 -0.69
N GLN A 97 -2.80 -26.40 0.42
CA GLN A 97 -1.66 -26.48 1.34
C GLN A 97 -0.46 -27.23 0.74
N GLU A 98 -0.69 -28.10 -0.25
CA GLU A 98 0.33 -28.91 -0.91
C GLU A 98 1.12 -28.17 -2.01
N ARG A 99 0.67 -26.95 -2.39
CA ARG A 99 1.28 -26.18 -3.46
C ARG A 99 2.06 -24.98 -2.92
N PRO A 100 3.20 -24.62 -3.54
CA PRO A 100 3.91 -23.39 -3.21
C PRO A 100 3.02 -22.17 -3.50
N PHE A 101 3.29 -21.07 -2.83
CA PHE A 101 2.49 -19.86 -2.98
C PHE A 101 3.32 -18.57 -3.01
N LEU A 102 2.74 -17.56 -3.63
CA LEU A 102 3.10 -16.14 -3.50
C LEU A 102 1.93 -15.41 -2.85
N LEU A 103 2.19 -14.71 -1.77
CA LEU A 103 1.24 -13.77 -1.17
C LEU A 103 1.86 -12.38 -1.14
N MET A 104 1.18 -11.39 -1.74
CA MET A 104 1.48 -9.98 -1.59
C MET A 104 0.43 -9.36 -0.66
N CYS A 105 0.83 -9.08 0.58
CA CYS A 105 0.01 -8.38 1.57
C CYS A 105 0.54 -6.94 1.69
N GLN A 106 -0.14 -5.98 1.05
CA GLN A 106 0.32 -4.62 0.89
C GLN A 106 -0.60 -3.63 1.60
N HIS A 107 -0.20 -3.23 2.82
CA HIS A 107 -0.96 -2.28 3.62
C HIS A 107 -0.94 -0.86 3.03
N LYS A 108 -2.02 -0.07 3.31
CA LYS A 108 -2.03 1.36 3.07
C LYS A 108 -1.08 2.09 4.02
N ALA A 109 -1.04 1.69 5.27
CA ALA A 109 -0.15 2.26 6.28
C ALA A 109 1.33 2.03 5.89
N PRO A 110 2.21 2.99 6.15
CA PRO A 110 2.04 4.26 6.86
C PRO A 110 1.81 5.49 5.95
N HIS A 111 1.08 5.38 4.85
CA HIS A 111 0.82 6.52 3.96
C HIS A 111 -0.08 7.57 4.64
N ARG A 112 0.20 8.84 4.40
CA ARG A 112 -0.69 9.94 4.83
C ARG A 112 -2.11 9.77 4.21
N ASN A 113 -3.22 10.26 4.74
CA ASN A 113 -3.35 10.87 6.06
C ASN A 113 -3.35 9.75 7.11
N TRP A 114 -2.58 9.88 8.18
CA TRP A 114 -2.44 8.80 9.15
C TRP A 114 -3.68 8.69 10.04
N MET A 115 -4.37 7.57 9.93
CA MET A 115 -5.56 7.26 10.75
C MET A 115 -5.34 5.90 11.42
N PRO A 116 -4.90 5.87 12.69
CA PRO A 116 -4.72 4.63 13.42
C PRO A 116 -6.06 3.96 13.72
N ALA A 117 -6.05 2.66 13.94
CA ALA A 117 -7.22 2.00 14.52
C ALA A 117 -7.49 2.56 15.92
N LEU A 118 -8.77 2.75 16.28
CA LEU A 118 -9.17 3.40 17.55
C LEU A 118 -8.49 2.79 18.79
N ARG A 119 -8.28 1.47 18.80
CA ARG A 119 -7.57 0.76 19.88
C ARG A 119 -6.11 1.17 20.04
N HIS A 120 -5.53 1.85 19.06
CA HIS A 120 -4.14 2.31 19.07
C HIS A 120 -4.00 3.83 19.17
N LEU A 121 -5.12 4.56 19.29
CA LEU A 121 -5.13 6.02 19.25
C LEU A 121 -4.29 6.65 20.35
N HIS A 122 -4.28 6.03 21.52
CA HIS A 122 -3.52 6.51 22.69
C HIS A 122 -2.23 5.72 22.94
N LEU A 123 -1.87 4.83 22.03
CA LEU A 123 -0.58 4.13 22.12
C LEU A 123 0.54 5.16 21.96
N TRP A 124 1.43 5.21 22.91
CA TRP A 124 2.55 6.18 22.98
C TRP A 124 2.16 7.66 23.23
N ALA A 125 0.92 7.95 23.67
CA ALA A 125 0.47 9.31 23.92
C ALA A 125 1.28 10.03 25.03
N ASP A 126 1.80 9.26 25.98
CA ASP A 126 2.57 9.76 27.12
C ASP A 126 4.09 9.53 26.98
N GLU A 127 4.57 9.18 25.76
CA GLU A 127 5.97 8.90 25.54
C GLU A 127 6.58 9.86 24.50
N ASP A 128 7.73 10.42 24.83
CA ASP A 128 8.55 11.17 23.88
C ASP A 128 9.28 10.20 22.95
N LEU A 129 8.86 10.16 21.69
CA LEU A 129 9.55 9.37 20.68
C LEU A 129 10.85 10.07 20.23
N PRO A 130 11.97 9.35 20.10
CA PRO A 130 13.22 9.96 19.71
C PRO A 130 13.14 10.50 18.28
N GLU A 131 13.44 11.78 18.12
CA GLU A 131 13.50 12.41 16.80
C GLU A 131 14.88 12.17 16.15
N PRO A 132 14.93 11.76 14.87
CA PRO A 132 16.18 11.67 14.15
C PRO A 132 16.78 13.06 13.94
N LYS A 133 18.10 13.17 13.99
CA LYS A 133 18.79 14.46 13.78
C LYS A 133 18.51 15.12 12.42
N THR A 134 18.04 14.33 11.46
CA THR A 134 17.72 14.75 10.09
C THR A 134 16.23 15.01 9.88
N LEU A 135 15.43 15.07 10.95
CA LEU A 135 13.97 15.25 10.84
C LEU A 135 13.60 16.54 10.08
N PHE A 136 14.35 17.63 10.32
CA PHE A 136 14.18 18.94 9.69
C PHE A 136 15.40 19.31 8.82
N ASP A 137 16.00 18.32 8.14
CA ASP A 137 17.12 18.56 7.24
C ASP A 137 16.65 19.39 6.03
N ASP A 138 17.42 20.43 5.67
CA ASP A 138 17.16 21.27 4.50
C ASP A 138 17.68 20.66 3.18
N TRP A 139 18.28 19.48 3.24
CA TRP A 139 18.77 18.69 2.10
C TRP A 139 19.79 19.43 1.20
N LYS A 140 20.32 20.60 1.64
CA LYS A 140 21.20 21.45 0.81
C LYS A 140 22.47 20.75 0.35
N ASP A 141 22.97 19.81 1.13
CA ASP A 141 24.18 19.04 0.85
C ASP A 141 23.90 17.75 0.04
N ASN A 142 22.63 17.51 -0.33
CA ASN A 142 22.22 16.37 -1.11
C ASN A 142 22.10 16.66 -2.60
N ALA A 143 21.90 15.60 -3.41
CA ALA A 143 21.66 15.73 -4.84
C ALA A 143 20.40 16.57 -5.13
N SER A 144 20.37 17.27 -6.27
CA SER A 144 19.30 18.20 -6.63
C SER A 144 17.88 17.65 -6.51
N PRO A 145 17.59 16.38 -6.84
CA PRO A 145 16.22 15.83 -6.64
C PRO A 145 15.80 15.78 -5.16
N ALA A 146 16.74 15.56 -4.23
CA ALA A 146 16.45 15.59 -2.80
C ALA A 146 16.22 17.02 -2.31
N ARG A 147 17.00 17.98 -2.80
CA ARG A 147 16.85 19.41 -2.43
C ARG A 147 15.54 20.04 -2.92
N TRP A 148 14.96 19.52 -3.98
CA TRP A 148 13.76 20.08 -4.60
C TRP A 148 12.52 19.22 -4.36
N GLN A 149 12.61 18.24 -3.49
CA GLN A 149 11.45 17.48 -3.09
C GLN A 149 10.48 18.38 -2.29
N GLU A 150 9.18 18.14 -2.43
CA GLU A 150 8.14 18.97 -1.82
C GLU A 150 7.58 18.38 -0.51
N LEU A 151 7.89 17.11 -0.20
CA LEU A 151 7.37 16.43 0.99
C LEU A 151 8.32 16.64 2.19
N GLU A 152 8.20 17.78 2.82
CA GLU A 152 8.92 18.16 4.04
C GLU A 152 7.94 18.30 5.20
N ILE A 153 8.45 18.12 6.44
CA ILE A 153 7.60 18.25 7.64
C ILE A 153 7.10 19.68 7.81
N ASP A 154 7.96 20.67 7.57
CA ASP A 154 7.63 22.09 7.77
C ASP A 154 6.74 22.71 6.68
N GLY A 155 6.67 22.10 5.50
CA GLY A 155 6.00 22.73 4.37
C GLY A 155 4.83 21.98 3.78
N HIS A 156 4.89 20.67 3.72
CA HIS A 156 3.95 19.86 2.93
C HIS A 156 3.30 18.72 3.71
N MET A 157 3.92 18.27 4.80
CA MET A 157 3.24 17.42 5.77
C MET A 157 2.67 18.33 6.86
N ASP A 158 1.60 19.04 6.52
CA ASP A 158 0.90 19.86 7.50
C ASP A 158 0.36 18.94 8.59
N LEU A 159 1.08 18.95 9.72
CA LEU A 159 0.71 18.18 10.91
C LEU A 159 -0.74 18.45 11.33
N GLN A 160 -1.25 19.68 11.09
CA GLN A 160 -2.65 19.99 11.33
C GLN A 160 -3.57 19.23 10.37
N PHE A 161 -3.26 19.20 9.08
CA PHE A 161 -4.12 18.58 8.08
C PHE A 161 -4.06 17.05 8.13
N ASP A 162 -2.89 16.48 8.36
CA ASP A 162 -2.71 15.03 8.34
C ASP A 162 -3.00 14.36 9.69
N LEU A 163 -2.86 15.06 10.81
CA LEU A 163 -3.07 14.52 12.16
C LEU A 163 -4.36 15.02 12.83
N PHE A 164 -4.69 16.31 12.74
CA PHE A 164 -5.80 16.88 13.51
C PHE A 164 -7.15 16.80 12.81
N TYR A 165 -7.23 16.91 11.50
CA TYR A 165 -8.50 16.82 10.77
C TYR A 165 -9.08 15.41 10.71
N ASN A 166 -8.29 14.38 10.99
CA ASN A 166 -8.73 13.00 10.95
C ASN A 166 -9.03 12.39 12.32
N LEU A 167 -8.86 13.17 13.40
CA LEU A 167 -9.11 12.75 14.81
C LEU A 167 -10.33 13.43 15.43
N THR A 168 -10.98 14.34 14.72
CA THR A 168 -12.25 14.98 15.09
C THR A 168 -13.39 14.44 14.23
#